data_9cbd9c380fa866ebacecbcc4cede6ca0
#
_entry.id   9cbd9c380fa866ebacecbcc4cede6ca0
#
_cell.length_a   1.000
_cell.length_b   1.000
_cell.length_c   1.000
_cell.angle_alpha   90.00
_cell.angle_beta   90.00
_cell.angle_gamma   90.00
#
_symmetry.space_group_name_H-M   'P 1'
#
loop_
_entity.id
_entity.type
_entity.pdbx_description
1 polymer ?
#
loop_
_entity_poly.entity_id
_entity_poly.type
_entity_poly.pdbx_seq_one_letter_code
_entity_poly.pdbx_strand_id
1 'polypeptide(L)'
;MLPPIVFALVQGLFLLLLYLFVARAVRWVWRDINAPARAAAAPAPAKGRGRSAPAAKRKNRTTPRELVIHRPQGRPRVIRLDAHDITFGRADTSTVVLDDPYISDHHARVFLQEGEWCIADLGSTNGTFVNQVKVTSPTPIAAGDQLGIGKMTVEVRK
;
A
#
# COMPACT_ATOMS: atom_id res chain seq x y z
N MET A 1 -29.96 -32.68 -30.90
CA MET A 1 -30.67 -31.82 -29.93
C MET A 1 -30.27 -32.28 -28.54
N LEU A 2 -29.71 -31.45 -27.72
CA LEU A 2 -29.38 -31.81 -26.34
C LEU A 2 -30.65 -31.96 -25.52
N PRO A 3 -30.76 -32.98 -24.64
CA PRO A 3 -31.93 -33.17 -23.82
C PRO A 3 -32.14 -31.96 -22.87
N PRO A 4 -33.39 -31.57 -22.59
CA PRO A 4 -33.71 -30.39 -21.78
C PRO A 4 -33.08 -30.42 -20.39
N ILE A 5 -32.84 -31.61 -19.85
CA ILE A 5 -32.15 -31.81 -18.56
C ILE A 5 -30.70 -31.30 -18.60
N VAL A 6 -29.98 -31.53 -19.69
CA VAL A 6 -28.58 -31.07 -19.84
C VAL A 6 -28.53 -29.56 -19.89
N PHE A 7 -29.47 -28.93 -20.58
CA PHE A 7 -29.57 -27.48 -20.63
C PHE A 7 -29.84 -26.88 -19.23
N ALA A 8 -30.75 -27.45 -18.47
CA ALA A 8 -31.06 -27.02 -17.11
C ALA A 8 -29.86 -27.17 -16.16
N LEU A 9 -29.10 -28.28 -16.30
CA LEU A 9 -27.88 -28.49 -15.48
C LEU A 9 -26.78 -27.47 -15.81
N VAL A 10 -26.56 -27.19 -17.09
CA VAL A 10 -25.56 -26.19 -17.52
C VAL A 10 -25.96 -24.80 -17.03
N GLN A 11 -27.25 -24.45 -17.15
CA GLN A 11 -27.77 -23.17 -16.66
C GLN A 11 -27.63 -23.05 -15.14
N GLY A 12 -27.96 -24.13 -14.40
CA GLY A 12 -27.80 -24.15 -12.94
C GLY A 12 -26.34 -24.01 -12.50
N LEU A 13 -25.42 -24.70 -13.18
CA LEU A 13 -23.97 -24.57 -12.92
C LEU A 13 -23.47 -23.16 -13.21
N PHE A 14 -23.91 -22.56 -14.32
CA PHE A 14 -23.53 -21.17 -14.67
C PHE A 14 -24.02 -20.19 -13.62
N LEU A 15 -25.27 -20.29 -13.17
CA LEU A 15 -25.81 -19.42 -12.13
C LEU A 15 -25.07 -19.59 -10.79
N LEU A 16 -24.70 -20.82 -10.43
CA LEU A 16 -23.92 -21.11 -9.23
C LEU A 16 -22.53 -20.44 -9.29
N LEU A 17 -21.83 -20.57 -10.42
CA LEU A 17 -20.53 -19.97 -10.62
C LEU A 17 -20.61 -18.43 -10.61
N LEU A 18 -21.64 -17.87 -11.26
CA LEU A 18 -21.92 -16.44 -11.24
C LEU A 18 -22.17 -15.93 -9.81
N TYR A 19 -22.99 -16.65 -9.04
CA TYR A 19 -23.26 -16.32 -7.65
C TYR A 19 -21.99 -16.37 -6.79
N LEU A 20 -21.17 -17.42 -6.93
CA LEU A 20 -19.89 -17.52 -6.21
C LEU A 20 -18.91 -16.39 -6.60
N PHE A 21 -18.88 -16.05 -7.88
CA PHE A 21 -18.07 -14.93 -8.36
C PHE A 21 -18.51 -13.60 -7.75
N VAL A 22 -19.81 -13.30 -7.81
CA VAL A 22 -20.39 -12.08 -7.22
C VAL A 22 -20.19 -12.05 -5.71
N ALA A 23 -20.44 -13.16 -5.01
CA ALA A 23 -20.22 -13.25 -3.57
C ALA A 23 -18.74 -13.00 -3.19
N ARG A 24 -17.82 -13.52 -4.02
CA ARG A 24 -16.39 -13.29 -3.83
C ARG A 24 -16.01 -11.84 -4.09
N ALA A 25 -16.54 -11.21 -5.15
CA ALA A 25 -16.32 -9.82 -5.48
C ALA A 25 -16.88 -8.88 -4.40
N VAL A 26 -18.11 -9.12 -3.94
CA VAL A 26 -18.73 -8.37 -2.84
C VAL A 26 -17.90 -8.53 -1.55
N ARG A 27 -17.46 -9.75 -1.22
CA ARG A 27 -16.63 -9.97 -0.03
C ARG A 27 -15.29 -9.26 -0.12
N TRP A 28 -14.72 -9.12 -1.32
CA TRP A 28 -13.47 -8.39 -1.56
C TRP A 28 -13.69 -6.88 -1.35
N VAL A 29 -14.75 -6.31 -1.92
CA VAL A 29 -15.15 -4.91 -1.75
C VAL A 29 -15.49 -4.60 -0.28
N TRP A 30 -16.22 -5.48 0.40
CA TRP A 30 -16.55 -5.31 1.83
C TRP A 30 -15.34 -5.35 2.75
N ARG A 31 -14.31 -6.11 2.41
CA ARG A 31 -13.04 -6.10 3.14
C ARG A 31 -12.32 -4.76 3.01
N ASP A 32 -12.43 -4.14 1.85
CA ASP A 32 -11.77 -2.86 1.56
C ASP A 32 -12.49 -1.69 2.24
N ILE A 33 -13.83 -1.70 2.24
CA ILE A 33 -14.65 -0.65 2.86
C ILE A 33 -14.70 -0.79 4.40
N ASN A 34 -14.67 -2.01 4.94
CA ASN A 34 -14.75 -2.29 6.36
C ASN A 34 -13.39 -2.58 7.01
N ALA A 35 -12.28 -2.12 6.44
CA ALA A 35 -11.05 -1.98 7.20
C ALA A 35 -11.31 -0.86 8.24
N PRO A 36 -11.65 -1.20 9.52
CA PRO A 36 -11.88 -0.16 10.48
C PRO A 36 -10.58 0.62 10.62
N ALA A 37 -10.67 1.93 10.54
CA ALA A 37 -9.70 2.82 11.14
C ALA A 37 -9.59 2.40 12.61
N ARG A 38 -8.72 1.45 12.90
CA ARG A 38 -8.38 1.08 14.27
C ARG A 38 -7.59 2.24 14.88
N ALA A 39 -8.35 3.25 15.31
CA ALA A 39 -7.92 4.10 16.36
C ALA A 39 -7.58 3.22 17.57
N ALA A 40 -6.39 3.46 18.09
CA ALA A 40 -5.88 3.15 19.41
C ALA A 40 -6.80 2.34 20.33
N ALA A 41 -6.41 1.09 20.59
CA ALA A 41 -6.72 0.41 21.85
C ALA A 41 -5.50 -0.43 22.24
N ALA A 42 -5.04 -0.22 23.45
CA ALA A 42 -3.87 -0.79 24.09
C ALA A 42 -3.87 -2.34 24.17
N PRO A 43 -2.71 -2.98 24.29
CA PRO A 43 -2.56 -4.42 24.20
C PRO A 43 -2.89 -5.10 25.55
N ALA A 44 -3.73 -6.13 25.50
CA ALA A 44 -3.77 -7.16 26.53
C ALA A 44 -2.99 -8.40 26.02
N PRO A 45 -2.28 -9.13 26.90
CA PRO A 45 -1.33 -10.15 26.48
C PRO A 45 -2.03 -11.49 26.21
N ALA A 46 -1.94 -11.99 25.01
CA ALA A 46 -2.31 -13.38 24.69
C ALA A 46 -1.11 -14.14 24.10
N LYS A 47 -0.69 -15.18 24.81
CA LYS A 47 0.26 -16.19 24.37
C LYS A 47 -0.30 -16.95 23.16
N GLY A 48 0.38 -16.86 22.03
CA GLY A 48 0.08 -17.66 20.84
C GLY A 48 1.31 -17.72 19.95
N ARG A 49 1.94 -18.91 19.85
CA ARG A 49 3.06 -19.22 18.96
C ARG A 49 2.61 -19.08 17.50
N GLY A 50 2.89 -17.97 16.87
CA GLY A 50 2.76 -17.73 15.43
C GLY A 50 4.10 -17.25 14.91
N ARG A 51 4.63 -17.93 13.87
CA ARG A 51 5.89 -17.62 13.20
C ARG A 51 5.93 -16.16 12.80
N SER A 52 6.68 -15.37 13.54
CA SER A 52 7.06 -14.00 13.20
C SER A 52 7.85 -14.05 11.90
N ALA A 53 7.41 -13.28 10.91
CA ALA A 53 8.28 -12.89 9.81
C ALA A 53 9.56 -12.27 10.42
N PRO A 54 10.75 -12.51 9.83
CA PRO A 54 12.00 -12.06 10.43
C PRO A 54 11.96 -10.54 10.57
N ALA A 55 11.96 -10.07 11.80
CA ALA A 55 12.23 -8.68 12.11
C ALA A 55 13.60 -8.35 11.52
N ALA A 56 13.60 -7.66 10.39
CA ALA A 56 14.82 -7.13 9.79
C ALA A 56 15.56 -6.37 10.89
N LYS A 57 16.80 -6.82 11.17
CA LYS A 57 17.72 -6.28 12.18
C LYS A 57 17.57 -4.77 12.28
N ARG A 58 17.22 -4.26 13.47
CA ARG A 58 17.34 -2.86 13.87
C ARG A 58 18.83 -2.47 13.84
N LYS A 59 19.41 -2.33 12.65
CA LYS A 59 20.64 -1.56 12.46
C LYS A 59 20.28 -0.12 12.81
N ASN A 60 21.18 0.60 13.50
CA ASN A 60 21.12 2.04 13.78
C ASN A 60 20.43 2.78 12.64
N ARG A 61 19.09 2.95 12.73
CA ARG A 61 18.32 3.61 11.70
C ARG A 61 18.58 5.10 11.85
N THR A 62 19.34 5.63 10.91
CA THR A 62 19.60 7.07 10.84
C THR A 62 18.29 7.76 10.47
N THR A 63 17.91 8.79 11.22
CA THR A 63 16.71 9.59 10.97
C THR A 63 16.77 10.18 9.55
N PRO A 64 15.78 9.92 8.72
CA PRO A 64 15.73 10.47 7.37
C PRO A 64 15.42 11.96 7.41
N ARG A 65 16.01 12.72 6.48
CA ARG A 65 15.80 14.16 6.34
C ARG A 65 15.33 14.58 4.96
N GLU A 66 15.61 13.76 3.95
CA GLU A 66 15.30 14.09 2.56
C GLU A 66 14.77 12.86 1.80
N LEU A 67 13.87 13.14 0.88
CA LEU A 67 13.40 12.18 -0.11
C LEU A 67 13.88 12.65 -1.49
N VAL A 68 14.59 11.79 -2.20
CA VAL A 68 15.08 12.06 -3.56
C VAL A 68 14.26 11.24 -4.55
N ILE A 69 13.46 11.92 -5.35
CA ILE A 69 12.60 11.30 -6.37
C ILE A 69 13.38 11.21 -7.66
N HIS A 70 13.63 9.98 -8.10
CA HIS A 70 14.26 9.71 -9.40
C HIS A 70 13.18 9.64 -10.48
N ARG A 71 13.20 10.60 -11.40
CA ARG A 71 12.31 10.61 -12.58
C ARG A 71 13.02 9.95 -13.75
N PRO A 72 12.29 9.19 -14.61
CA PRO A 72 12.88 8.61 -15.83
C PRO A 72 13.45 9.65 -16.79
N GLN A 73 12.86 10.85 -16.77
CA GLN A 73 13.30 11.99 -17.58
C GLN A 73 13.35 13.25 -16.68
N GLY A 74 14.54 13.84 -16.56
CA GLY A 74 14.74 15.08 -15.83
C GLY A 74 15.67 14.97 -14.63
N ARG A 75 15.82 16.10 -13.91
CA ARG A 75 16.65 16.15 -12.72
C ARG A 75 15.91 15.53 -11.51
N PRO A 76 16.62 14.85 -10.61
CA PRO A 76 16.03 14.37 -9.36
C PRO A 76 15.41 15.52 -8.58
N ARG A 77 14.22 15.31 -8.00
CA ARG A 77 13.57 16.27 -7.11
C ARG A 77 13.86 15.87 -5.67
N VAL A 78 14.43 16.79 -4.90
CA VAL A 78 14.68 16.61 -3.47
C VAL A 78 13.56 17.26 -2.68
N ILE A 79 13.01 16.53 -1.71
CA ILE A 79 11.98 16.99 -0.78
C ILE A 79 12.52 16.81 0.63
N ARG A 80 12.50 17.86 1.43
CA ARG A 80 12.88 17.77 2.84
C ARG A 80 11.74 17.19 3.67
N LEU A 81 12.10 16.32 4.58
CA LEU A 81 11.21 15.78 5.60
C LEU A 81 11.20 16.79 6.76
N ASP A 82 10.26 17.71 6.71
CA ASP A 82 9.89 18.57 7.83
C ASP A 82 8.69 17.94 8.55
N ALA A 83 8.16 18.53 9.60
CA ALA A 83 7.11 17.93 10.41
C ALA A 83 5.75 17.74 9.70
N HIS A 84 5.67 17.98 8.39
CA HIS A 84 4.43 17.90 7.60
C HIS A 84 4.31 16.58 6.86
N ASP A 85 3.09 16.09 6.74
CA ASP A 85 2.78 14.92 5.93
C ASP A 85 3.04 15.19 4.45
N ILE A 86 3.68 14.24 3.78
CA ILE A 86 3.97 14.31 2.35
C ILE A 86 3.11 13.26 1.65
N THR A 87 2.16 13.72 0.83
CA THR A 87 1.32 12.86 0.00
C THR A 87 1.87 12.77 -1.42
N PHE A 88 1.90 11.55 -1.95
CA PHE A 88 2.29 11.25 -3.32
C PHE A 88 1.07 10.82 -4.11
N GLY A 89 0.88 11.37 -5.28
CA GLY A 89 -0.23 11.01 -6.15
C GLY A 89 -0.22 11.78 -7.45
N ARG A 90 -1.18 11.44 -8.32
CA ARG A 90 -1.37 12.13 -9.59
C ARG A 90 -2.27 13.37 -9.44
N ALA A 91 -3.13 13.40 -8.42
CA ALA A 91 -4.00 14.54 -8.17
C ALA A 91 -3.20 15.80 -7.76
N ASP A 92 -3.66 16.96 -8.22
CA ASP A 92 -3.06 18.25 -7.90
C ASP A 92 -3.12 18.61 -6.40
N THR A 93 -4.00 17.91 -5.66
CA THR A 93 -4.11 18.01 -4.20
C THR A 93 -3.00 17.30 -3.45
N SER A 94 -2.19 16.48 -4.14
CA SER A 94 -1.03 15.80 -3.54
C SER A 94 0.13 16.78 -3.31
N THR A 95 0.83 16.67 -2.17
CA THR A 95 2.02 17.47 -1.87
C THR A 95 3.09 17.29 -2.96
N VAL A 96 3.19 16.07 -3.47
CA VAL A 96 4.07 15.67 -4.55
C VAL A 96 3.24 15.13 -5.69
N VAL A 97 2.97 15.98 -6.65
CA VAL A 97 2.29 15.57 -7.89
C VAL A 97 3.28 14.81 -8.76
N LEU A 98 2.90 13.59 -9.12
CA LEU A 98 3.66 12.67 -9.97
C LEU A 98 2.82 12.33 -11.19
N ASP A 99 3.17 12.93 -12.33
CA ASP A 99 2.49 12.70 -13.60
C ASP A 99 3.00 11.38 -14.23
N ASP A 100 2.41 10.27 -13.78
CA ASP A 100 2.71 8.92 -14.27
C ASP A 100 1.41 8.09 -14.24
N PRO A 101 1.04 7.40 -15.35
CA PRO A 101 -0.18 6.59 -15.44
C PRO A 101 -0.22 5.41 -14.46
N TYR A 102 0.92 5.00 -13.91
CA TYR A 102 1.01 3.93 -12.91
C TYR A 102 0.85 4.44 -11.47
N ILE A 103 0.62 5.75 -11.29
CA ILE A 103 0.40 6.36 -9.99
C ILE A 103 -1.08 6.72 -9.84
N SER A 104 -1.68 6.29 -8.73
CA SER A 104 -3.06 6.63 -8.36
C SER A 104 -3.17 8.10 -7.95
N ASP A 105 -4.37 8.68 -8.00
CA ASP A 105 -4.62 10.08 -7.63
C ASP A 105 -4.13 10.38 -6.21
N HIS A 106 -4.40 9.47 -5.28
CA HIS A 106 -3.81 9.41 -3.94
C HIS A 106 -3.12 8.06 -3.80
N HIS A 107 -1.78 8.03 -3.85
CA HIS A 107 -1.04 6.77 -3.94
C HIS A 107 -0.44 6.35 -2.60
N ALA A 108 0.34 7.21 -2.00
CA ALA A 108 1.04 6.95 -0.75
C ALA A 108 1.18 8.22 0.11
N ARG A 109 1.40 8.04 1.40
CA ARG A 109 1.67 9.11 2.35
C ARG A 109 2.89 8.78 3.19
N VAL A 110 3.80 9.74 3.33
CA VAL A 110 4.91 9.72 4.27
C VAL A 110 4.59 10.70 5.39
N PHE A 111 4.66 10.24 6.64
CA PHE A 111 4.25 10.99 7.82
C PHE A 111 5.05 10.59 9.04
N LEU A 112 5.04 11.43 10.05
CA LEU A 112 5.70 11.18 11.33
C LEU A 112 4.73 10.46 12.29
N GLN A 113 5.13 9.30 12.79
CA GLN A 113 4.37 8.53 13.78
C GLN A 113 5.31 8.15 14.94
N GLU A 114 4.95 8.54 16.14
CA GLU A 114 5.74 8.24 17.37
C GLU A 114 7.24 8.63 17.27
N GLY A 115 7.54 9.70 16.51
CA GLY A 115 8.90 10.16 16.31
C GLY A 115 9.68 9.43 15.21
N GLU A 116 9.06 8.48 14.52
CA GLU A 116 9.64 7.77 13.36
C GLU A 116 8.89 8.15 12.07
N TRP A 117 9.63 8.33 10.99
CA TRP A 117 9.02 8.52 9.68
C TRP A 117 8.48 7.20 9.15
N CYS A 118 7.21 7.21 8.75
CA CYS A 118 6.51 6.07 8.22
C CYS A 118 5.96 6.36 6.83
N ILE A 119 5.83 5.31 6.03
CA ILE A 119 5.10 5.34 4.76
C ILE A 119 3.87 4.44 4.84
N ALA A 120 2.74 4.91 4.29
CA ALA A 120 1.53 4.12 4.14
C ALA A 120 1.05 4.17 2.69
N ASP A 121 0.54 3.06 2.20
CA ASP A 121 -0.20 2.98 0.94
C ASP A 121 -1.62 3.49 1.14
N LEU A 122 -2.13 4.30 0.24
CA LEU A 122 -3.49 4.89 0.30
C LEU A 122 -4.50 4.12 -0.58
N GLY A 123 -4.32 2.82 -0.74
CA GLY A 123 -5.15 1.99 -1.62
C GLY A 123 -4.76 2.13 -3.10
N SER A 124 -3.47 2.24 -3.36
CA SER A 124 -2.97 2.42 -4.72
C SER A 124 -3.20 1.19 -5.61
N THR A 125 -3.37 1.40 -6.92
CA THR A 125 -3.57 0.32 -7.89
C THR A 125 -2.34 -0.57 -8.04
N ASN A 126 -1.15 0.03 -8.07
CA ASN A 126 0.10 -0.69 -8.33
C ASN A 126 0.91 -1.01 -7.06
N GLY A 127 0.47 -0.49 -5.92
CA GLY A 127 1.11 -0.72 -4.62
C GLY A 127 2.29 0.20 -4.34
N THR A 128 2.57 0.33 -3.05
CA THR A 128 3.72 1.03 -2.49
C THR A 128 4.68 0.01 -1.91
N PHE A 129 5.98 0.23 -2.03
CA PHE A 129 7.02 -0.71 -1.60
C PHE A 129 8.12 0.00 -0.81
N VAL A 130 8.69 -0.69 0.19
CA VAL A 130 9.92 -0.29 0.89
C VAL A 130 10.94 -1.40 0.69
N ASN A 131 12.06 -1.11 0.06
CA ASN A 131 13.12 -2.09 -0.27
C ASN A 131 12.54 -3.34 -0.96
N GLN A 132 11.64 -3.15 -1.93
CA GLN A 132 10.94 -4.19 -2.71
C GLN A 132 9.89 -5.00 -1.89
N VAL A 133 9.68 -4.69 -0.60
CA VAL A 133 8.63 -5.31 0.22
C VAL A 133 7.38 -4.44 0.15
N LYS A 134 6.23 -5.05 -0.18
CA LYS A 134 4.97 -4.34 -0.31
C LYS A 134 4.50 -3.79 1.05
N VAL A 135 4.13 -2.53 1.07
CA VAL A 135 3.54 -1.84 2.23
C VAL A 135 2.07 -2.24 2.34
N THR A 136 1.70 -2.91 3.42
CA THR A 136 0.32 -3.31 3.73
C THR A 136 -0.23 -2.63 4.98
N SER A 137 0.65 -1.99 5.74
CA SER A 137 0.35 -1.19 6.93
C SER A 137 1.42 -0.10 7.05
N PRO A 138 1.22 0.94 7.86
CA PRO A 138 2.25 1.94 8.12
C PRO A 138 3.60 1.30 8.43
N THR A 139 4.60 1.59 7.63
CA THR A 139 5.93 0.96 7.66
C THR A 139 6.99 2.01 7.95
N PRO A 140 7.81 1.86 9.00
CA PRO A 140 8.88 2.79 9.31
C PRO A 140 9.94 2.82 8.21
N ILE A 141 10.41 4.02 7.86
CA ILE A 141 11.46 4.26 6.88
C ILE A 141 12.70 4.89 7.52
N ALA A 142 13.86 4.62 6.96
CA ALA A 142 15.15 5.15 7.43
C ALA A 142 16.00 5.64 6.26
N ALA A 143 17.02 6.45 6.56
CA ALA A 143 17.97 6.84 5.55
C ALA A 143 18.68 5.61 4.94
N GLY A 144 18.73 5.56 3.61
CA GLY A 144 19.21 4.45 2.81
C GLY A 144 18.12 3.51 2.30
N ASP A 145 16.86 3.68 2.76
CA ASP A 145 15.76 2.91 2.20
C ASP A 145 15.36 3.42 0.82
N GLN A 146 14.86 2.49 -0.02
CA GLN A 146 14.29 2.78 -1.32
C GLN A 146 12.78 2.57 -1.28
N LEU A 147 12.02 3.60 -1.64
CA LEU A 147 10.57 3.54 -1.74
C LEU A 147 10.18 3.37 -3.21
N GLY A 148 9.33 2.40 -3.49
CA GLY A 148 8.70 2.20 -4.78
C GLY A 148 7.27 2.74 -4.74
N ILE A 149 6.95 3.71 -5.59
CA ILE A 149 5.62 4.31 -5.72
C ILE A 149 5.19 4.16 -7.18
N GLY A 150 4.34 3.18 -7.46
CA GLY A 150 4.06 2.78 -8.83
C GLY A 150 5.35 2.29 -9.51
N LYS A 151 5.78 2.99 -10.57
CA LYS A 151 7.07 2.73 -11.26
C LYS A 151 8.20 3.67 -10.81
N MET A 152 7.92 4.61 -9.94
CA MET A 152 8.91 5.57 -9.49
C MET A 152 9.71 5.04 -8.30
N THR A 153 10.99 5.38 -8.26
CA THR A 153 11.88 5.10 -7.13
C THR A 153 12.18 6.38 -6.38
N VAL A 154 11.97 6.36 -5.07
CA VAL A 154 12.29 7.45 -4.15
C VAL A 154 13.33 6.95 -3.15
N GLU A 155 14.47 7.59 -3.10
CA GLU A 155 15.54 7.29 -2.16
C GLU A 155 15.38 8.13 -0.89
N VAL A 156 15.48 7.49 0.25
CA VAL A 156 15.42 8.15 1.57
C VAL A 156 16.85 8.52 1.97
N ARG A 157 17.11 9.79 2.20
CA ARG A 157 18.46 10.31 2.57
C ARG A 157 18.47 10.94 3.96
N LYS A 158 19.70 11.10 4.47
CA LYS A 158 20.02 11.74 5.74
C LYS A 158 20.01 13.25 5.61
#